data_7ce297f49333fb41bc8270362c4a75cc
#
_entry.id   7ce297f49333fb41bc8270362c4a75cc
#
_cell.length_a   1.000
_cell.length_b   1.000
_cell.length_c   1.000
_cell.angle_alpha   90.00
_cell.angle_beta   90.00
_cell.angle_gamma   90.00
#
_symmetry.space_group_name_H-M   'P 1'
#
loop_
_entity.id
_entity.type
_entity.pdbx_description
1 polymer ?
#
loop_
_entity_poly.entity_id
_entity_poly.type
_entity_poly.pdbx_seq_one_letter_code
_entity_poly.pdbx_strand_id
1 'polypeptide(L)'
;MLTFTPVTQRDIARLRRYYKSCEYQLCEYSALVKLMWRSHLHPSWAEGAGCLIVRNFIDGQYCFDYPVPGPDGDEDAALTLIEDDCRERDIPLVLSVVPQDKAERLAARYPYFRFSSPRVWRDYIYSAEDLRDFAGRRYSGQRNHINKFRKLYPDAAFRPLGKSDLPLITQFFRDYEAVFTLSLIHISEPTRLDVIS
;
A
#
# COMPACT_ATOMS: atom_id res chain seq x y z
N MET A 1 -3.32 22.92 -14.11
CA MET A 1 -3.11 22.59 -12.66
C MET A 1 -4.05 21.46 -12.25
N LEU A 2 -3.54 20.40 -11.64
CA LEU A 2 -4.34 19.30 -11.13
C LEU A 2 -5.05 19.70 -9.82
N THR A 3 -6.32 19.35 -9.70
CA THR A 3 -7.10 19.58 -8.47
C THR A 3 -7.17 18.29 -7.66
N PHE A 4 -6.40 18.23 -6.59
CA PHE A 4 -6.32 17.05 -5.71
C PHE A 4 -7.37 17.11 -4.61
N THR A 5 -8.06 15.99 -4.41
CA THR A 5 -9.04 15.75 -3.32
C THR A 5 -8.48 14.73 -2.34
N PRO A 6 -8.50 14.97 -1.02
CA PRO A 6 -8.10 13.97 -0.04
C PRO A 6 -8.92 12.68 -0.16
N VAL A 7 -8.26 11.52 -0.03
CA VAL A 7 -8.94 10.23 -0.10
C VAL A 7 -9.85 10.01 1.10
N THR A 8 -11.13 9.75 0.83
CA THR A 8 -12.16 9.45 1.82
C THR A 8 -12.89 8.14 1.51
N GLN A 9 -13.73 7.68 2.42
CA GLN A 9 -14.58 6.50 2.18
C GLN A 9 -15.51 6.66 0.95
N ARG A 10 -15.89 7.89 0.60
CA ARG A 10 -16.78 8.17 -0.54
C ARG A 10 -16.09 7.90 -1.88
N ASP A 11 -14.75 7.94 -1.90
CA ASP A 11 -13.95 7.80 -3.11
C ASP A 11 -13.62 6.34 -3.45
N ILE A 12 -13.85 5.40 -2.50
CA ILE A 12 -13.46 3.99 -2.65
C ILE A 12 -14.01 3.37 -3.94
N ALA A 13 -15.29 3.60 -4.24
CA ALA A 13 -15.91 3.03 -5.44
C ALA A 13 -15.30 3.58 -6.74
N ARG A 14 -14.87 4.84 -6.74
CA ARG A 14 -14.25 5.51 -7.88
C ARG A 14 -12.80 5.03 -8.07
N LEU A 15 -11.98 5.03 -7.03
CA LEU A 15 -10.61 4.56 -7.09
C LEU A 15 -10.54 3.07 -7.48
N ARG A 16 -11.44 2.23 -6.94
CA ARG A 16 -11.49 0.79 -7.28
C ARG A 16 -11.69 0.53 -8.77
N ARG A 17 -12.36 1.40 -9.52
CA ARG A 17 -12.54 1.22 -10.97
C ARG A 17 -11.20 1.24 -11.71
N TYR A 18 -10.28 2.13 -11.32
CA TYR A 18 -8.92 2.18 -11.87
C TYR A 18 -8.09 0.99 -11.42
N TYR A 19 -8.05 0.72 -10.12
CA TYR A 19 -7.22 -0.37 -9.59
C TYR A 19 -7.69 -1.76 -10.01
N LYS A 20 -8.96 -1.96 -10.33
CA LYS A 20 -9.48 -3.25 -10.80
C LYS A 20 -8.94 -3.64 -12.17
N SER A 21 -8.68 -2.68 -13.03
CA SER A 21 -8.09 -2.90 -14.37
C SER A 21 -6.55 -2.89 -14.34
N CYS A 22 -5.95 -2.57 -13.20
CA CYS A 22 -4.52 -2.51 -13.04
C CYS A 22 -3.93 -3.93 -12.96
N GLU A 23 -2.96 -4.24 -13.81
CA GLU A 23 -2.28 -5.55 -13.83
C GLU A 23 -1.24 -5.72 -12.71
N TYR A 24 -0.86 -4.63 -12.05
CA TYR A 24 0.16 -4.64 -11.01
C TYR A 24 -0.40 -5.11 -9.68
N GLN A 25 0.30 -6.07 -9.07
CA GLN A 25 -0.08 -6.68 -7.77
C GLN A 25 0.64 -6.02 -6.59
N LEU A 26 0.80 -4.70 -6.64
CA LEU A 26 1.34 -3.93 -5.51
C LEU A 26 0.22 -3.59 -4.53
N CYS A 27 0.50 -3.66 -3.23
CA CYS A 27 -0.51 -3.37 -2.21
C CYS A 27 -1.00 -1.93 -2.26
N GLU A 28 -0.18 -1.00 -2.73
CA GLU A 28 -0.52 0.42 -2.92
C GLU A 28 -1.58 0.65 -3.99
N TYR A 29 -1.72 -0.25 -4.96
CA TYR A 29 -2.77 -0.18 -5.98
C TYR A 29 -4.11 -0.70 -5.44
N SER A 30 -4.45 -0.25 -4.24
CA SER A 30 -5.70 -0.59 -3.56
C SER A 30 -6.33 0.65 -2.93
N ALA A 31 -7.60 0.90 -3.28
CA ALA A 31 -8.36 1.99 -2.68
C ALA A 31 -8.50 1.86 -1.16
N LEU A 32 -8.56 0.62 -0.64
CA LEU A 32 -8.63 0.37 0.80
C LEU A 32 -7.29 0.65 1.48
N VAL A 33 -6.17 0.30 0.87
CA VAL A 33 -4.84 0.62 1.40
C VAL A 33 -4.65 2.14 1.45
N LYS A 34 -5.01 2.88 0.41
CA LYS A 34 -4.99 4.35 0.44
C LYS A 34 -5.82 4.92 1.59
N LEU A 35 -7.01 4.38 1.83
CA LEU A 35 -7.86 4.80 2.94
C LEU A 35 -7.25 4.44 4.31
N MET A 36 -6.70 3.24 4.46
CA MET A 36 -6.09 2.78 5.73
C MET A 36 -4.90 3.65 6.14
N TRP A 37 -4.05 4.01 5.19
CA TRP A 37 -2.84 4.80 5.44
C TRP A 37 -3.05 6.32 5.37
N ARG A 38 -4.30 6.80 5.31
CA ARG A 38 -4.58 8.24 5.09
C ARG A 38 -4.02 9.17 6.17
N SER A 39 -3.91 8.70 7.40
CA SER A 39 -3.36 9.50 8.50
C SER A 39 -1.83 9.63 8.46
N HIS A 40 -1.14 8.77 7.70
CA HIS A 40 0.32 8.75 7.62
C HIS A 40 0.82 9.28 6.26
N LEU A 41 0.17 8.86 5.18
CA LEU A 41 0.59 9.20 3.82
C LEU A 41 -0.18 10.37 3.23
N HIS A 42 -1.25 10.83 3.88
CA HIS A 42 -2.11 11.91 3.43
C HIS A 42 -2.47 11.83 1.94
N PRO A 43 -2.92 10.66 1.43
CA PRO A 43 -3.17 10.48 0.01
C PRO A 43 -4.28 11.40 -0.48
N SER A 44 -4.02 12.01 -1.62
CA SER A 44 -4.99 12.80 -2.37
C SER A 44 -4.99 12.33 -3.82
N TRP A 45 -6.10 12.48 -4.50
CA TRP A 45 -6.27 11.97 -5.86
C TRP A 45 -6.83 13.04 -6.79
N ALA A 46 -6.51 12.91 -8.06
CA ALA A 46 -7.04 13.69 -9.17
C ALA A 46 -7.24 12.76 -10.36
N GLU A 47 -8.02 13.19 -11.34
CA GLU A 47 -8.11 12.55 -12.65
C GLU A 47 -7.55 13.49 -13.70
N GLY A 48 -6.75 12.93 -14.62
CA GLY A 48 -6.18 13.68 -15.74
C GLY A 48 -5.74 12.72 -16.84
N ALA A 49 -5.91 13.12 -18.09
CA ALA A 49 -5.61 12.30 -19.27
C ALA A 49 -6.20 10.88 -19.21
N GLY A 50 -7.40 10.72 -18.65
CA GLY A 50 -8.03 9.40 -18.46
C GLY A 50 -7.39 8.51 -17.41
N CYS A 51 -6.42 9.01 -16.64
CA CYS A 51 -5.72 8.29 -15.57
C CYS A 51 -6.14 8.74 -14.18
N LEU A 52 -6.04 7.83 -13.22
CA LEU A 52 -6.02 8.16 -11.80
C LEU A 52 -4.60 8.60 -11.43
N ILE A 53 -4.48 9.78 -10.84
CA ILE A 53 -3.25 10.35 -10.32
C ILE A 53 -3.38 10.45 -8.81
N VAL A 54 -2.54 9.73 -8.07
CA VAL A 54 -2.52 9.78 -6.59
C VAL A 54 -1.25 10.50 -6.14
N ARG A 55 -1.42 11.43 -5.22
CA ARG A 55 -0.34 12.17 -4.59
C ARG A 55 -0.36 11.90 -3.10
N ASN A 56 0.78 11.52 -2.55
CA ASN A 56 0.99 11.30 -1.12
C ASN A 56 1.88 12.41 -0.56
N PHE A 57 1.84 12.62 0.75
CA PHE A 57 2.76 13.51 1.46
C PHE A 57 3.52 12.68 2.50
N ILE A 58 4.80 12.45 2.26
CA ILE A 58 5.66 11.56 3.03
C ILE A 58 6.95 12.30 3.38
N ASP A 59 7.32 12.28 4.65
CA ASP A 59 8.58 12.90 5.15
C ASP A 59 8.79 14.35 4.69
N GLY A 60 7.70 15.13 4.69
CA GLY A 60 7.75 16.56 4.36
C GLY A 60 7.74 16.89 2.87
N GLN A 61 7.60 15.90 1.98
CA GLN A 61 7.55 16.13 0.54
C GLN A 61 6.37 15.43 -0.14
N TYR A 62 5.94 15.98 -1.27
CA TYR A 62 4.97 15.34 -2.13
C TYR A 62 5.65 14.27 -2.99
N CYS A 63 4.99 13.11 -3.12
CA CYS A 63 5.35 12.09 -4.08
C CYS A 63 4.08 11.57 -4.77
N PHE A 64 4.22 11.23 -6.05
CA PHE A 64 3.11 10.77 -6.88
C PHE A 64 3.27 9.28 -7.15
N ASP A 65 2.20 8.51 -6.99
CA ASP A 65 2.19 7.15 -7.51
C ASP A 65 2.27 7.20 -9.05
N TYR A 66 2.85 6.16 -9.65
CA TYR A 66 2.79 6.06 -11.12
C TYR A 66 1.32 6.08 -11.57
N PRO A 67 0.94 6.88 -12.58
CA PRO A 67 -0.46 7.03 -13.00
C PRO A 67 -1.11 5.70 -13.37
N VAL A 68 -2.34 5.49 -12.94
CA VAL A 68 -3.10 4.27 -13.25
C VAL A 68 -4.11 4.58 -14.35
N PRO A 69 -3.95 4.02 -15.58
CA PRO A 69 -4.83 4.33 -16.68
C PRO A 69 -6.23 3.73 -16.48
N GLY A 70 -7.26 4.49 -16.86
CA GLY A 70 -8.59 3.97 -17.17
C GLY A 70 -8.61 3.38 -18.60
N PRO A 71 -9.80 3.02 -19.13
CA PRO A 71 -9.91 2.40 -20.45
C PRO A 71 -9.28 3.20 -21.59
N ASP A 72 -9.35 4.53 -21.52
CA ASP A 72 -8.81 5.46 -22.52
C ASP A 72 -7.70 6.34 -21.92
N GLY A 73 -7.00 5.83 -20.91
CA GLY A 73 -5.99 6.57 -20.16
C GLY A 73 -4.66 6.64 -20.92
N ASP A 74 -4.10 7.86 -20.98
CA ASP A 74 -2.76 8.14 -21.52
C ASP A 74 -1.78 8.43 -20.38
N GLU A 75 -0.92 7.45 -20.07
CA GLU A 75 0.07 7.56 -19.00
C GLU A 75 1.11 8.67 -19.26
N ASP A 76 1.52 8.90 -20.52
CA ASP A 76 2.51 9.92 -20.86
C ASP A 76 1.92 11.32 -20.71
N ALA A 77 0.69 11.52 -21.14
CA ALA A 77 -0.03 12.76 -20.91
C ALA A 77 -0.28 13.01 -19.42
N ALA A 78 -0.60 11.95 -18.64
CA ALA A 78 -0.76 12.06 -17.19
C ALA A 78 0.55 12.44 -16.49
N LEU A 79 1.69 11.87 -16.90
CA LEU A 79 3.02 12.25 -16.40
C LEU A 79 3.32 13.73 -16.73
N THR A 80 2.98 14.18 -17.91
CA THR A 80 3.14 15.61 -18.28
C THR A 80 2.30 16.52 -17.38
N LEU A 81 1.05 16.14 -17.07
CA LEU A 81 0.23 16.89 -16.12
C LEU A 81 0.83 16.94 -14.72
N ILE A 82 1.47 15.86 -14.26
CA ILE A 82 2.18 15.84 -12.97
C ILE A 82 3.40 16.77 -13.01
N GLU A 83 4.19 16.72 -14.10
CA GLU A 83 5.34 17.62 -14.29
C GLU A 83 4.93 19.09 -14.23
N ASP A 84 3.85 19.43 -14.93
CA ASP A 84 3.33 20.81 -14.97
C ASP A 84 2.84 21.26 -13.58
N ASP A 85 2.10 20.37 -12.87
CA ASP A 85 1.64 20.67 -11.50
C ASP A 85 2.82 20.83 -10.52
N CYS A 86 3.88 20.03 -10.66
CA CYS A 86 5.11 20.20 -9.88
C CYS A 86 5.80 21.52 -10.17
N ARG A 87 5.92 21.90 -11.44
CA ARG A 87 6.54 23.16 -11.86
C ARG A 87 5.77 24.38 -11.36
N GLU A 88 4.43 24.35 -11.47
CA GLU A 88 3.58 25.44 -11.01
C GLU A 88 3.61 25.63 -9.48
N ARG A 89 3.83 24.56 -8.74
CA ARG A 89 3.91 24.57 -7.26
C ARG A 89 5.31 24.75 -6.72
N ASP A 90 6.31 24.79 -7.60
CA ASP A 90 7.73 24.80 -7.23
C ASP A 90 8.12 23.65 -6.28
N ILE A 91 7.67 22.45 -6.63
CA ILE A 91 7.98 21.22 -5.88
C ILE A 91 8.74 20.21 -6.77
N PRO A 92 9.61 19.38 -6.19
CA PRO A 92 10.33 18.36 -6.95
C PRO A 92 9.38 17.29 -7.50
N LEU A 93 9.67 16.82 -8.71
CA LEU A 93 8.99 15.64 -9.27
C LEU A 93 9.55 14.38 -8.63
N VAL A 94 8.75 13.76 -7.78
CA VAL A 94 9.08 12.49 -7.12
C VAL A 94 7.99 11.48 -7.44
N LEU A 95 8.38 10.39 -8.11
CA LEU A 95 7.49 9.27 -8.41
C LEU A 95 7.73 8.14 -7.40
N SER A 96 6.65 7.60 -6.87
CA SER A 96 6.64 6.44 -5.99
C SER A 96 5.82 5.31 -6.60
N VAL A 97 5.95 4.11 -6.06
CA VAL A 97 5.15 2.95 -6.49
C VAL A 97 5.24 2.73 -8.00
N VAL A 98 6.45 2.81 -8.55
CA VAL A 98 6.70 2.65 -9.98
C VAL A 98 6.83 1.16 -10.29
N PRO A 99 6.00 0.57 -11.17
CA PRO A 99 6.18 -0.79 -11.66
C PRO A 99 7.52 -0.95 -12.38
N GLN A 100 8.11 -2.15 -12.28
CA GLN A 100 9.46 -2.38 -12.81
C GLN A 100 9.56 -2.16 -14.33
N ASP A 101 8.56 -2.61 -15.07
CA ASP A 101 8.47 -2.42 -16.54
C ASP A 101 8.36 -0.94 -16.94
N LYS A 102 7.79 -0.11 -16.07
CA LYS A 102 7.70 1.34 -16.29
C LYS A 102 8.98 2.09 -15.91
N ALA A 103 9.81 1.51 -15.04
CA ALA A 103 11.06 2.15 -14.62
C ALA A 103 12.03 2.37 -15.79
N GLU A 104 12.15 1.42 -16.72
CA GLU A 104 12.99 1.57 -17.93
C GLU A 104 12.49 2.69 -18.84
N ARG A 105 11.18 2.80 -19.02
CA ARG A 105 10.54 3.87 -19.78
C ARG A 105 10.76 5.23 -19.14
N LEU A 106 10.62 5.31 -17.81
CA LEU A 106 10.91 6.52 -17.06
C LEU A 106 12.38 6.91 -17.11
N ALA A 107 13.31 5.96 -17.12
CA ALA A 107 14.74 6.24 -17.27
C ALA A 107 15.07 6.88 -18.63
N ALA A 108 14.38 6.44 -19.69
CA ALA A 108 14.53 7.06 -21.01
C ALA A 108 13.93 8.47 -21.07
N ARG A 109 12.77 8.70 -20.42
CA ARG A 109 12.09 10.01 -20.37
C ARG A 109 12.82 10.99 -19.45
N TYR A 110 13.36 10.51 -18.33
CA TYR A 110 14.02 11.31 -17.31
C TYR A 110 15.45 10.81 -17.03
N PRO A 111 16.43 11.11 -17.88
CA PRO A 111 17.80 10.58 -17.77
C PRO A 111 18.51 10.93 -16.45
N TYR A 112 18.02 11.96 -15.74
CA TYR A 112 18.61 12.43 -14.48
C TYR A 112 17.92 11.85 -13.23
N PHE A 113 16.88 11.05 -13.40
CA PHE A 113 16.20 10.43 -12.26
C PHE A 113 17.10 9.40 -11.59
N ARG A 114 17.00 9.38 -10.25
CA ARG A 114 17.58 8.32 -9.44
C ARG A 114 16.50 7.34 -9.06
N PHE A 115 16.72 6.08 -9.38
CA PHE A 115 15.83 4.99 -9.02
C PHE A 115 16.32 4.32 -7.75
N SER A 116 15.44 4.04 -6.81
CA SER A 116 15.73 3.27 -5.61
C SER A 116 14.62 2.27 -5.31
N SER A 117 14.98 1.11 -4.76
CA SER A 117 14.03 0.08 -4.34
C SER A 117 14.50 -0.49 -3.00
N PRO A 118 14.35 0.29 -1.91
CA PRO A 118 14.74 -0.16 -0.58
C PRO A 118 13.97 -1.41 -0.18
N ARG A 119 14.63 -2.36 0.48
CA ARG A 119 14.03 -3.64 0.87
C ARG A 119 12.78 -3.46 1.76
N VAL A 120 12.76 -2.43 2.59
CA VAL A 120 11.65 -2.13 3.51
C VAL A 120 10.34 -1.78 2.80
N TRP A 121 10.41 -1.39 1.52
CA TRP A 121 9.24 -1.04 0.69
C TRP A 121 8.83 -2.15 -0.28
N ARG A 122 9.47 -3.33 -0.20
CA ARG A 122 9.15 -4.43 -1.10
C ARG A 122 8.01 -5.27 -0.56
N ASP A 123 7.03 -5.57 -1.41
CA ASP A 123 5.97 -6.52 -1.09
C ASP A 123 6.47 -7.95 -1.05
N TYR A 124 5.90 -8.75 -0.15
CA TYR A 124 6.09 -10.18 -0.12
C TYR A 124 5.03 -10.84 -1.01
N ILE A 125 5.49 -11.54 -2.05
CA ILE A 125 4.63 -12.26 -2.98
C ILE A 125 4.76 -13.75 -2.71
N TYR A 126 3.64 -14.44 -2.49
CA TYR A 126 3.56 -15.86 -2.23
C TYR A 126 2.64 -16.54 -3.23
N SER A 127 2.97 -17.78 -3.61
CA SER A 127 2.03 -18.64 -4.34
C SER A 127 0.82 -18.98 -3.47
N ALA A 128 -0.38 -18.84 -4.01
CA ALA A 128 -1.61 -19.21 -3.31
C ALA A 128 -1.65 -20.71 -2.95
N GLU A 129 -1.06 -21.57 -3.79
CA GLU A 129 -0.94 -23.01 -3.54
C GLU A 129 -0.02 -23.27 -2.35
N ASP A 130 1.14 -22.62 -2.31
CA ASP A 130 2.07 -22.75 -1.20
C ASP A 130 1.42 -22.35 0.13
N LEU A 131 0.64 -21.25 0.14
CA LEU A 131 -0.03 -20.79 1.36
C LEU A 131 -1.23 -21.65 1.76
N ARG A 132 -1.88 -22.33 0.80
CA ARG A 132 -3.00 -23.24 1.09
C ARG A 132 -2.55 -24.48 1.86
N ASP A 133 -1.46 -25.08 1.40
CA ASP A 133 -1.09 -26.44 1.84
C ASP A 133 0.17 -26.43 2.72
N PHE A 134 0.99 -25.38 2.65
CA PHE A 134 2.31 -25.31 3.27
C PHE A 134 3.15 -26.57 3.01
N ALA A 135 3.06 -27.11 1.79
CA ALA A 135 3.70 -28.36 1.43
C ALA A 135 5.23 -28.23 1.39
N GLY A 136 5.90 -29.36 1.63
CA GLY A 136 7.36 -29.44 1.53
C GLY A 136 8.13 -28.98 2.78
N ARG A 137 9.45 -29.23 2.75
CA ARG A 137 10.35 -29.02 3.89
C ARG A 137 10.50 -27.54 4.27
N ARG A 138 10.46 -26.63 3.30
CA ARG A 138 10.61 -25.19 3.51
C ARG A 138 9.54 -24.58 4.41
N TYR A 139 8.35 -25.21 4.47
CA TYR A 139 7.21 -24.73 5.28
C TYR A 139 7.01 -25.52 6.57
N SER A 140 7.98 -26.35 6.99
CA SER A 140 7.86 -27.13 8.23
C SER A 140 7.65 -26.25 9.47
N GLY A 141 8.32 -25.09 9.53
CA GLY A 141 8.13 -24.10 10.60
C GLY A 141 6.70 -23.59 10.69
N GLN A 142 6.10 -23.19 9.57
CA GLN A 142 4.72 -22.72 9.49
C GLN A 142 3.72 -23.79 9.95
N ARG A 143 3.89 -25.03 9.47
CA ARG A 143 3.06 -26.16 9.94
C ARG A 143 3.20 -26.40 11.44
N ASN A 144 4.40 -26.29 11.99
CA ASN A 144 4.63 -26.42 13.43
C ASN A 144 3.91 -25.32 14.22
N HIS A 145 3.95 -24.07 13.75
CA HIS A 145 3.19 -22.96 14.36
C HIS A 145 1.69 -23.20 14.33
N ILE A 146 1.14 -23.66 13.21
CA ILE A 146 -0.28 -23.99 13.06
C ILE A 146 -0.65 -25.13 14.02
N ASN A 147 0.15 -26.19 14.06
CA ASN A 147 -0.11 -27.32 14.95
C ASN A 147 -0.04 -26.94 16.43
N LYS A 148 0.90 -26.07 16.80
CA LYS A 148 0.99 -25.52 18.16
C LYS A 148 -0.25 -24.69 18.50
N PHE A 149 -0.69 -23.82 17.60
CA PHE A 149 -1.91 -23.03 17.78
C PHE A 149 -3.14 -23.93 17.99
N ARG A 150 -3.34 -24.92 17.12
CA ARG A 150 -4.47 -25.88 17.24
C ARG A 150 -4.48 -26.65 18.55
N LYS A 151 -3.30 -26.97 19.10
CA LYS A 151 -3.18 -27.63 20.41
C LYS A 151 -3.54 -26.69 21.57
N LEU A 152 -3.15 -25.43 21.47
CA LEU A 152 -3.40 -24.44 22.52
C LEU A 152 -4.85 -23.94 22.51
N TYR A 153 -5.45 -23.89 21.33
CA TYR A 153 -6.80 -23.33 21.11
C TYR A 153 -7.66 -24.30 20.30
N PRO A 154 -8.03 -25.46 20.88
CA PRO A 154 -8.76 -26.49 20.14
C PRO A 154 -10.16 -26.05 19.68
N ASP A 155 -10.77 -25.11 20.40
CA ASP A 155 -12.10 -24.56 20.10
C ASP A 155 -12.07 -23.31 19.21
N ALA A 156 -10.88 -22.89 18.72
CA ALA A 156 -10.78 -21.73 17.85
C ALA A 156 -11.47 -22.00 16.51
N ALA A 157 -12.41 -21.12 16.16
CA ALA A 157 -13.14 -21.17 14.90
C ALA A 157 -12.66 -20.08 13.94
N PHE A 158 -12.47 -20.44 12.68
CA PHE A 158 -12.18 -19.51 11.60
C PHE A 158 -13.43 -19.38 10.71
N ARG A 159 -13.96 -18.18 10.59
CA ARG A 159 -15.12 -17.88 9.77
C ARG A 159 -15.06 -16.48 9.15
N PRO A 160 -15.74 -16.25 8.03
CA PRO A 160 -15.90 -14.90 7.50
C PRO A 160 -16.65 -14.00 8.50
N LEU A 161 -16.23 -12.74 8.55
CA LEU A 161 -16.92 -11.72 9.36
C LEU A 161 -18.11 -11.13 8.59
N GLY A 162 -19.21 -10.90 9.30
CA GLY A 162 -20.40 -10.26 8.77
C GLY A 162 -20.70 -8.93 9.47
N LYS A 163 -21.76 -8.25 9.04
CA LYS A 163 -22.18 -6.98 9.64
C LYS A 163 -22.54 -7.11 11.13
N SER A 164 -23.07 -8.26 11.54
CA SER A 164 -23.36 -8.57 12.94
C SER A 164 -22.14 -8.62 13.84
N ASP A 165 -20.93 -8.80 13.27
CA ASP A 165 -19.69 -8.88 14.03
C ASP A 165 -19.05 -7.51 14.28
N LEU A 166 -19.60 -6.42 13.71
CA LEU A 166 -19.05 -5.09 13.87
C LEU A 166 -18.87 -4.65 15.34
N PRO A 167 -19.78 -4.91 16.28
CA PRO A 167 -19.55 -4.58 17.69
C PRO A 167 -18.35 -5.33 18.27
N LEU A 168 -18.19 -6.62 17.96
CA LEU A 168 -17.07 -7.44 18.43
C LEU A 168 -15.74 -6.94 17.84
N ILE A 169 -15.72 -6.62 16.54
CA ILE A 169 -14.54 -6.04 15.86
C ILE A 169 -14.17 -4.71 16.48
N THR A 170 -15.15 -3.84 16.76
CA THR A 170 -14.92 -2.54 17.36
C THR A 170 -14.34 -2.68 18.78
N GLN A 171 -14.85 -3.63 19.58
CA GLN A 171 -14.31 -3.91 20.90
C GLN A 171 -12.88 -4.44 20.82
N PHE A 172 -12.61 -5.38 19.91
CA PHE A 172 -11.26 -5.90 19.68
C PHE A 172 -10.26 -4.78 19.38
N PHE A 173 -10.59 -3.82 18.51
CA PHE A 173 -9.70 -2.72 18.19
C PHE A 173 -9.46 -1.78 19.39
N ARG A 174 -10.49 -1.51 20.18
CA ARG A 174 -10.32 -0.72 21.42
C ARG A 174 -9.38 -1.39 22.41
N ASP A 175 -9.56 -2.68 22.63
CA ASP A 175 -8.71 -3.48 23.51
C ASP A 175 -7.27 -3.55 23.00
N TYR A 176 -7.11 -3.72 21.68
CA TYR A 176 -5.80 -3.73 21.01
C TYR A 176 -5.09 -2.38 21.14
N GLU A 177 -5.78 -1.27 20.86
CA GLU A 177 -5.22 0.09 21.00
C GLU A 177 -4.77 0.37 22.44
N ALA A 178 -5.54 -0.04 23.44
CA ALA A 178 -5.18 0.12 24.85
C ALA A 178 -3.87 -0.60 25.18
N VAL A 179 -3.70 -1.83 24.72
CA VAL A 179 -2.47 -2.61 24.91
C VAL A 179 -1.30 -2.03 24.10
N PHE A 180 -1.56 -1.60 22.86
CA PHE A 180 -0.52 -1.08 21.96
C PHE A 180 -0.02 0.30 22.42
N THR A 181 -0.89 1.17 22.91
CA THR A 181 -0.51 2.47 23.49
C THR A 181 0.39 2.28 24.71
N LEU A 182 0.12 1.29 25.55
CA LEU A 182 0.99 0.93 26.67
C LEU A 182 2.35 0.40 26.21
N SER A 183 2.42 -0.32 25.09
CA SER A 183 3.69 -0.82 24.55
C SER A 183 4.49 0.26 23.82
N LEU A 184 3.85 1.26 23.19
CA LEU A 184 4.52 2.40 22.56
C LEU A 184 5.21 3.32 23.56
N ILE A 185 4.76 3.39 24.81
CA ILE A 185 5.46 4.10 25.89
C ILE A 185 6.81 3.43 26.20
N HIS A 186 6.96 2.14 25.89
CA HIS A 186 8.20 1.38 26.05
C HIS A 186 9.06 1.30 24.78
N ILE A 187 8.57 1.74 23.62
CA ILE A 187 9.32 1.78 22.34
C ILE A 187 9.90 3.20 22.12
N SER A 188 10.40 3.84 23.16
CA SER A 188 11.25 5.02 23.01
C SER A 188 12.73 4.69 22.72
N GLU A 189 13.06 3.44 22.40
CA GLU A 189 14.36 3.05 21.92
C GLU A 189 14.27 2.54 20.49
N PRO A 190 14.93 3.21 19.52
CA PRO A 190 15.09 2.69 18.18
C PRO A 190 16.21 1.63 18.19
N THR A 191 16.00 0.54 18.91
CA THR A 191 16.99 -0.50 19.01
C THR A 191 16.42 -1.86 18.71
N ARG A 192 17.08 -2.50 17.75
CA ARG A 192 17.06 -3.93 17.38
C ARG A 192 16.10 -4.37 16.30
N LEU A 193 16.36 -3.85 15.12
CA LEU A 193 16.24 -4.68 13.92
C LEU A 193 17.61 -5.18 13.40
N ASP A 194 18.65 -5.11 14.23
CA ASP A 194 20.03 -5.49 13.85
C ASP A 194 20.46 -6.88 14.38
N VAL A 195 19.55 -7.77 14.68
CA VAL A 195 19.94 -9.13 15.00
C VAL A 195 19.03 -10.13 14.31
N ILE A 196 19.27 -10.38 13.04
CA ILE A 196 19.26 -11.74 12.47
C ILE A 196 20.23 -11.71 11.28
N SER A 197 21.50 -11.98 11.53
CA SER A 197 22.44 -12.54 10.58
C SER A 197 22.14 -14.01 10.38
#